data_974584aad91c847c4916ca022cb0bc95
#
_entry.id   974584aad91c847c4916ca022cb0bc95
#
_cell.length_a   1.000
_cell.length_b   1.000
_cell.length_c   1.000
_cell.angle_alpha   90.00
_cell.angle_beta   90.00
_cell.angle_gamma   90.00
#
_symmetry.space_group_name_H-M   'P 1'
#
loop_
_entity.id
_entity.type
_entity.pdbx_description
1 polymer ?
#
loop_
_entity_poly.entity_id
_entity_poly.type
_entity_poly.pdbx_seq_one_letter_code
_entity_poly.pdbx_strand_id
1 'polypeptide(L)'
;MSQFKTSRIAPSGFTLIEVMIAVAIVGILAMVAVPNYLQWNARYQLKQGTTELAGSLTLARMAAMNRNLAVTVTLALASGRVTVDFGNALAPIVLPQAIVGFTGGPTVQFTRQGLSGSTANVPLTLVSQQGTVYSLVVTPSGKVNWCAHATCP
;
A
#
# COMPACT_ATOMS: atom_id res chain seq x y z
N MET A 1 -34.96 -1.83 63.59
CA MET A 1 -35.31 -2.15 62.17
C MET A 1 -35.12 -0.87 61.42
N SER A 2 -33.97 -0.76 60.72
CA SER A 2 -33.60 0.41 59.89
C SER A 2 -34.06 0.16 58.44
N GLN A 3 -35.00 0.99 57.98
CA GLN A 3 -35.52 0.94 56.62
C GLN A 3 -34.52 1.62 55.68
N PHE A 4 -33.84 0.84 54.84
CA PHE A 4 -33.04 1.37 53.73
C PHE A 4 -33.98 1.92 52.64
N LYS A 5 -34.02 3.24 52.52
CA LYS A 5 -34.75 3.96 51.47
C LYS A 5 -33.95 3.90 50.17
N THR A 6 -34.25 2.95 49.27
CA THR A 6 -33.70 2.87 47.92
C THR A 6 -34.24 4.03 47.10
N SER A 7 -33.37 5.02 46.85
CA SER A 7 -33.62 6.12 45.92
C SER A 7 -33.64 5.57 44.47
N ARG A 8 -34.82 5.49 43.88
CA ARG A 8 -34.96 5.17 42.43
C ARG A 8 -34.52 6.40 41.65
N ILE A 9 -33.38 6.30 40.97
CA ILE A 9 -32.96 7.27 39.98
C ILE A 9 -33.91 7.12 38.81
N ALA A 10 -34.74 8.11 38.54
CA ALA A 10 -35.61 8.12 37.38
C ALA A 10 -34.73 8.19 36.11
N PRO A 11 -34.99 7.39 35.05
CA PRO A 11 -34.25 7.51 33.78
C PRO A 11 -34.58 8.87 33.16
N SER A 12 -33.59 9.76 33.13
CA SER A 12 -33.70 11.03 32.38
C SER A 12 -33.59 10.72 30.88
N GLY A 13 -34.66 10.96 30.14
CA GLY A 13 -34.66 10.89 28.68
C GLY A 13 -33.89 12.08 28.06
N PHE A 14 -33.25 11.86 26.92
CA PHE A 14 -32.61 12.93 26.16
C PHE A 14 -33.62 13.92 25.62
N THR A 15 -33.28 15.19 25.65
CA THR A 15 -34.08 16.24 25.04
C THR A 15 -33.80 16.32 23.54
N LEU A 16 -34.78 16.75 22.74
CA LEU A 16 -34.63 16.91 21.30
C LEU A 16 -33.50 17.90 20.97
N ILE A 17 -33.37 18.98 21.75
CA ILE A 17 -32.31 19.99 21.58
C ILE A 17 -30.91 19.40 21.82
N GLU A 18 -30.75 18.50 22.77
CA GLU A 18 -29.47 17.84 23.08
C GLU A 18 -29.02 16.97 21.93
N VAL A 19 -29.94 16.22 21.30
CA VAL A 19 -29.62 15.43 20.10
C VAL A 19 -29.26 16.33 18.93
N MET A 20 -29.96 17.46 18.73
CA MET A 20 -29.63 18.42 17.65
C MET A 20 -28.22 19.01 17.83
N ILE A 21 -27.84 19.38 19.05
CA ILE A 21 -26.50 19.90 19.35
C ILE A 21 -25.45 18.81 19.12
N ALA A 22 -25.70 17.58 19.59
CA ALA A 22 -24.77 16.46 19.39
C ALA A 22 -24.53 16.18 17.90
N VAL A 23 -25.59 16.13 17.06
CA VAL A 23 -25.46 15.93 15.63
C VAL A 23 -24.70 17.08 14.95
N ALA A 24 -24.94 18.32 15.35
CA ALA A 24 -24.22 19.47 14.85
C ALA A 24 -22.71 19.38 15.13
N ILE A 25 -22.33 19.01 16.35
CA ILE A 25 -20.92 18.82 16.74
C ILE A 25 -20.29 17.68 15.92
N VAL A 26 -20.97 16.54 15.78
CA VAL A 26 -20.49 15.40 14.98
C VAL A 26 -20.31 15.82 13.53
N GLY A 27 -21.22 16.61 12.95
CA GLY A 27 -21.10 17.14 11.60
C GLY A 27 -19.83 17.99 11.39
N ILE A 28 -19.53 18.89 12.34
CA ILE A 28 -18.32 19.73 12.27
C ILE A 28 -17.05 18.87 12.37
N LEU A 29 -17.01 17.90 13.28
CA LEU A 29 -15.87 17.00 13.46
C LEU A 29 -15.64 16.12 12.22
N ALA A 30 -16.71 15.67 11.58
CA ALA A 30 -16.64 14.85 10.37
C ALA A 30 -16.00 15.60 9.19
N MET A 31 -16.23 16.90 9.04
CA MET A 31 -15.64 17.72 7.98
C MET A 31 -14.10 17.71 8.01
N VAL A 32 -13.50 17.60 9.20
CA VAL A 32 -12.05 17.56 9.38
C VAL A 32 -11.52 16.12 9.35
N ALA A 33 -12.27 15.18 9.91
CA ALA A 33 -11.84 13.79 10.06
C ALA A 33 -11.79 13.04 8.71
N VAL A 34 -12.81 13.24 7.85
CA VAL A 34 -12.93 12.48 6.59
C VAL A 34 -11.75 12.71 5.63
N PRO A 35 -11.32 13.94 5.29
CA PRO A 35 -10.21 14.13 4.36
C PRO A 35 -8.89 13.56 4.88
N ASN A 36 -8.63 13.68 6.18
CA ASN A 36 -7.43 13.12 6.79
C ASN A 36 -7.41 11.58 6.73
N TYR A 37 -8.56 10.94 6.96
CA TYR A 37 -8.70 9.49 6.87
C TYR A 37 -8.44 8.98 5.44
N LEU A 38 -8.96 9.66 4.41
CA LEU A 38 -8.74 9.28 3.02
C LEU A 38 -7.26 9.34 2.62
N GLN A 39 -6.55 10.40 3.03
CA GLN A 39 -5.12 10.54 2.78
C GLN A 39 -4.30 9.46 3.52
N TRP A 40 -4.65 9.18 4.77
CA TRP A 40 -3.99 8.15 5.56
C TRP A 40 -4.18 6.76 4.94
N ASN A 41 -5.41 6.43 4.55
CA ASN A 41 -5.75 5.16 3.91
C ASN A 41 -5.01 4.98 2.57
N ALA A 42 -4.93 6.04 1.75
CA ALA A 42 -4.19 6.00 0.50
C ALA A 42 -2.69 5.72 0.69
N ARG A 43 -2.08 6.36 1.69
CA ARG A 43 -0.68 6.10 2.05
C ARG A 43 -0.47 4.67 2.52
N TYR A 44 -1.38 4.15 3.32
CA TYR A 44 -1.32 2.78 3.82
C TYR A 44 -1.43 1.76 2.68
N GLN A 45 -2.40 1.91 1.79
CA GLN A 45 -2.56 1.04 0.63
C GLN A 45 -1.34 1.08 -0.30
N LEU A 46 -0.80 2.27 -0.57
CA LEU A 46 0.38 2.40 -1.42
C LEU A 46 1.61 1.74 -0.77
N LYS A 47 1.79 1.90 0.54
CA LYS A 47 2.85 1.20 1.29
C LYS A 47 2.70 -0.31 1.19
N GLN A 48 1.49 -0.85 1.37
CA GLN A 48 1.22 -2.27 1.20
C GLN A 48 1.59 -2.75 -0.21
N GLY A 49 1.10 -2.07 -1.26
CA GLY A 49 1.41 -2.42 -2.64
C GLY A 49 2.90 -2.38 -2.94
N THR A 50 3.61 -1.37 -2.41
CA THR A 50 5.07 -1.27 -2.56
C THR A 50 5.80 -2.44 -1.89
N THR A 51 5.38 -2.81 -0.68
CA THR A 51 5.99 -3.93 0.06
C THR A 51 5.70 -5.27 -0.64
N GLU A 52 4.49 -5.45 -1.15
CA GLU A 52 4.09 -6.66 -1.89
C GLU A 52 4.86 -6.78 -3.21
N LEU A 53 5.03 -5.65 -3.94
CA LEU A 53 5.86 -5.63 -5.14
C LEU A 53 7.32 -5.94 -4.82
N ALA A 54 7.89 -5.39 -3.75
CA ALA A 54 9.25 -5.70 -3.32
C ALA A 54 9.41 -7.19 -2.98
N GLY A 55 8.41 -7.77 -2.32
CA GLY A 55 8.35 -9.22 -2.06
C GLY A 55 8.31 -10.04 -3.34
N SER A 56 7.46 -9.64 -4.30
CA SER A 56 7.33 -10.29 -5.61
C SER A 56 8.62 -10.25 -6.41
N LEU A 57 9.33 -9.13 -6.42
CA LEU A 57 10.66 -9.03 -7.05
C LEU A 57 11.71 -9.91 -6.35
N THR A 58 11.64 -10.00 -5.03
CA THR A 58 12.51 -10.91 -4.28
C THR A 58 12.22 -12.38 -4.58
N LEU A 59 10.94 -12.75 -4.75
CA LEU A 59 10.54 -14.08 -5.21
C LEU A 59 11.05 -14.39 -6.60
N ALA A 60 10.97 -13.43 -7.53
CA ALA A 60 11.52 -13.58 -8.88
C ALA A 60 13.03 -13.83 -8.87
N ARG A 61 13.76 -13.09 -8.03
CA ARG A 61 15.19 -13.31 -7.79
C ARG A 61 15.50 -14.71 -7.28
N MET A 62 14.75 -15.18 -6.28
CA MET A 62 14.92 -16.54 -5.74
C MET A 62 14.56 -17.61 -6.78
N ALA A 63 13.52 -17.38 -7.59
CA ALA A 63 13.15 -18.29 -8.67
C ALA A 63 14.25 -18.38 -9.75
N ALA A 64 14.89 -17.26 -10.08
CA ALA A 64 16.00 -17.23 -11.02
C ALA A 64 17.19 -18.08 -10.52
N MET A 65 17.54 -17.95 -9.26
CA MET A 65 18.62 -18.74 -8.65
C MET A 65 18.26 -20.23 -8.54
N ASN A 66 17.06 -20.55 -8.04
CA ASN A 66 16.64 -21.93 -7.82
C ASN A 66 16.46 -22.72 -9.12
N ARG A 67 15.98 -22.07 -10.18
CA ARG A 67 15.79 -22.69 -11.49
C ARG A 67 17.02 -22.59 -12.40
N ASN A 68 18.04 -21.87 -11.96
CA ASN A 68 19.26 -21.59 -12.73
C ASN A 68 18.95 -20.97 -14.11
N LEU A 69 17.92 -20.13 -14.20
CA LEU A 69 17.44 -19.45 -15.40
C LEU A 69 17.28 -17.95 -15.14
N ALA A 70 17.48 -17.14 -16.17
CA ALA A 70 17.15 -15.72 -16.05
C ALA A 70 15.62 -15.55 -15.98
N VAL A 71 15.14 -14.73 -15.06
CA VAL A 71 13.72 -14.40 -14.89
C VAL A 71 13.52 -12.92 -15.20
N THR A 72 12.63 -12.64 -16.14
CA THR A 72 12.23 -11.29 -16.50
C THR A 72 10.88 -11.02 -15.88
N VAL A 73 10.81 -9.97 -15.06
CA VAL A 73 9.59 -9.48 -14.43
C VAL A 73 9.09 -8.30 -15.22
N THR A 74 7.87 -8.37 -15.72
CA THR A 74 7.22 -7.27 -16.45
C THR A 74 6.09 -6.71 -15.59
N LEU A 75 6.07 -5.39 -15.45
CA LEU A 75 5.03 -4.65 -14.73
C LEU A 75 4.08 -4.02 -15.74
N ALA A 76 2.80 -4.26 -15.58
CA ALA A 76 1.75 -3.64 -16.39
C ALA A 76 0.71 -2.99 -15.48
N LEU A 77 0.22 -1.82 -15.86
CA LEU A 77 -0.89 -1.14 -15.20
C LEU A 77 -2.16 -1.35 -16.02
N ALA A 78 -3.12 -2.05 -15.44
CA ALA A 78 -4.42 -2.27 -16.05
C ALA A 78 -5.53 -2.00 -15.03
N SER A 79 -6.52 -1.19 -15.40
CA SER A 79 -7.69 -0.87 -14.57
C SER A 79 -7.33 -0.37 -13.15
N GLY A 80 -6.27 0.45 -13.02
CA GLY A 80 -5.83 0.99 -11.72
C GLY A 80 -5.19 -0.04 -10.79
N ARG A 81 -4.70 -1.16 -11.34
CA ARG A 81 -3.97 -2.19 -10.60
C ARG A 81 -2.69 -2.56 -11.34
N VAL A 82 -1.66 -2.86 -10.59
CA VAL A 82 -0.39 -3.33 -11.17
C VAL A 82 -0.41 -4.85 -11.24
N THR A 83 -0.18 -5.36 -12.44
CA THR A 83 0.06 -6.79 -12.67
C THR A 83 1.55 -7.00 -12.76
N VAL A 84 2.05 -7.99 -12.04
CA VAL A 84 3.44 -8.44 -12.04
C VAL A 84 3.49 -9.77 -12.76
N ASP A 85 4.09 -9.80 -13.94
CA ASP A 85 4.29 -11.01 -14.74
C ASP A 85 5.74 -11.47 -14.62
N PHE A 86 5.94 -12.74 -14.32
CA PHE A 86 7.25 -13.38 -14.16
C PHE A 86 7.63 -14.24 -15.37
N GLY A 87 6.94 -14.05 -16.50
CA GLY A 87 7.08 -14.93 -17.66
C GLY A 87 6.73 -16.37 -17.29
N ASN A 88 7.56 -17.33 -17.72
CA ASN A 88 7.32 -18.75 -17.43
C ASN A 88 7.81 -19.21 -16.04
N ALA A 89 8.36 -18.28 -15.21
CA ALA A 89 8.96 -18.67 -13.94
C ALA A 89 7.94 -18.86 -12.81
N LEU A 90 6.94 -17.98 -12.74
CA LEU A 90 5.90 -17.99 -11.72
C LEU A 90 4.57 -17.54 -12.32
N ALA A 91 3.46 -17.84 -11.66
CA ALA A 91 2.15 -17.30 -12.04
C ALA A 91 2.13 -15.76 -11.85
N PRO A 92 1.47 -15.03 -12.75
CA PRO A 92 1.35 -13.58 -12.60
C PRO A 92 0.54 -13.22 -11.35
N ILE A 93 0.91 -12.12 -10.71
CA ILE A 93 0.28 -11.60 -9.50
C ILE A 93 -0.35 -10.25 -9.84
N VAL A 94 -1.59 -10.03 -9.39
CA VAL A 94 -2.26 -8.73 -9.48
C VAL A 94 -2.26 -8.12 -8.10
N LEU A 95 -1.64 -6.94 -7.95
CA LEU A 95 -1.66 -6.20 -6.69
C LEU A 95 -3.08 -5.69 -6.42
N PRO A 96 -3.68 -5.99 -5.25
CA PRO A 96 -5.06 -5.60 -4.96
C PRO A 96 -5.22 -4.11 -4.68
N GLN A 97 -4.12 -3.39 -4.39
CA GLN A 97 -4.11 -1.98 -4.06
C GLN A 97 -4.35 -1.12 -5.31
N ALA A 98 -5.11 -0.03 -5.13
CA ALA A 98 -5.32 0.96 -6.16
C ALA A 98 -4.06 1.82 -6.39
N ILE A 99 -3.31 1.49 -7.44
CA ILE A 99 -2.14 2.22 -7.90
C ILE A 99 -2.50 2.84 -9.24
N VAL A 100 -2.51 4.17 -9.30
CA VAL A 100 -2.96 4.89 -10.51
C VAL A 100 -1.86 5.14 -11.51
N GLY A 101 -0.60 4.98 -11.11
CA GLY A 101 0.54 5.13 -12.01
C GLY A 101 1.79 4.49 -11.46
N PHE A 102 2.66 4.08 -12.38
CA PHE A 102 4.05 3.79 -12.05
C PHE A 102 4.94 4.43 -13.11
N THR A 103 6.12 4.86 -12.69
CA THR A 103 7.17 5.38 -13.57
C THR A 103 8.45 4.61 -13.31
N GLY A 104 9.28 4.50 -14.34
CA GLY A 104 10.49 3.71 -14.33
C GLY A 104 10.48 2.62 -15.39
N GLY A 105 11.45 1.73 -15.39
CA GLY A 105 11.49 0.62 -16.33
C GLY A 105 10.36 -0.38 -16.04
N PRO A 106 9.49 -0.69 -17.00
CA PRO A 106 8.42 -1.67 -16.77
C PRO A 106 8.95 -3.09 -16.62
N THR A 107 10.23 -3.30 -16.85
CA THR A 107 10.87 -4.61 -16.91
C THR A 107 12.08 -4.65 -15.99
N VAL A 108 12.14 -5.67 -15.14
CA VAL A 108 13.28 -5.97 -14.27
C VAL A 108 13.72 -7.41 -14.57
N GLN A 109 14.99 -7.59 -14.90
CA GLN A 109 15.54 -8.92 -15.17
C GLN A 109 16.47 -9.35 -14.02
N PHE A 110 16.32 -10.60 -13.59
CA PHE A 110 17.25 -11.24 -12.65
C PHE A 110 17.99 -12.36 -13.38
N THR A 111 19.30 -12.36 -13.25
CA THR A 111 20.16 -13.43 -13.79
C THR A 111 20.08 -14.68 -12.93
N ARG A 112 20.55 -15.80 -13.44
CA ARG A 112 20.64 -17.07 -12.69
C ARG A 112 21.49 -17.00 -11.40
N GLN A 113 22.37 -15.99 -11.29
CA GLN A 113 23.13 -15.72 -10.06
C GLN A 113 22.36 -14.80 -9.07
N GLY A 114 21.13 -14.36 -9.43
CA GLY A 114 20.35 -13.44 -8.61
C GLY A 114 20.80 -11.99 -8.66
N LEU A 115 21.63 -11.63 -9.66
CA LEU A 115 22.02 -10.26 -9.94
C LEU A 115 20.96 -9.60 -10.82
N SER A 116 20.87 -8.26 -10.78
CA SER A 116 20.08 -7.53 -11.77
C SER A 116 20.70 -7.69 -13.17
N GLY A 117 19.87 -7.77 -14.20
CA GLY A 117 20.33 -7.70 -15.60
C GLY A 117 20.83 -6.31 -16.00
N SER A 118 20.63 -5.30 -15.14
CA SER A 118 21.11 -3.93 -15.33
C SER A 118 22.37 -3.69 -14.52
N THR A 119 23.33 -2.98 -15.08
CA THR A 119 24.56 -2.51 -14.40
C THR A 119 24.31 -1.26 -13.55
N ALA A 120 23.16 -0.62 -13.71
CA ALA A 120 22.73 0.54 -12.92
C ALA A 120 21.53 0.19 -12.04
N ASN A 121 21.26 1.05 -11.07
CA ASN A 121 20.03 0.98 -10.27
C ASN A 121 18.81 1.13 -11.17
N VAL A 122 17.82 0.25 -11.00
CA VAL A 122 16.53 0.31 -11.70
C VAL A 122 15.49 0.90 -10.75
N PRO A 123 15.15 2.18 -10.89
CA PRO A 123 14.12 2.80 -10.06
C PRO A 123 12.72 2.46 -10.59
N LEU A 124 11.81 2.19 -9.68
CA LEU A 124 10.39 1.99 -9.92
C LEU A 124 9.61 2.87 -8.95
N THR A 125 8.77 3.75 -9.45
CA THR A 125 8.00 4.67 -8.62
C THR A 125 6.52 4.39 -8.76
N LEU A 126 5.83 4.20 -7.64
CA LEU A 126 4.40 3.96 -7.55
C LEU A 126 3.69 5.22 -7.05
N VAL A 127 2.56 5.54 -7.67
CA VAL A 127 1.77 6.74 -7.36
C VAL A 127 0.34 6.35 -7.00
N SER A 128 -0.17 6.89 -5.88
CA SER A 128 -1.56 6.75 -5.48
C SER A 128 -2.43 7.83 -6.13
N GLN A 129 -3.76 7.63 -6.08
CA GLN A 129 -4.76 8.59 -6.56
C GLN A 129 -4.66 9.97 -5.86
N GLN A 130 -4.14 10.02 -4.63
CA GLN A 130 -3.94 11.25 -3.86
C GLN A 130 -2.55 11.87 -4.06
N GLY A 131 -1.77 11.40 -5.05
CA GLY A 131 -0.45 11.93 -5.36
C GLY A 131 0.65 11.50 -4.38
N THR A 132 0.39 10.57 -3.46
CA THR A 132 1.44 9.99 -2.62
C THR A 132 2.35 9.11 -3.46
N VAL A 133 3.65 9.19 -3.21
CA VAL A 133 4.68 8.50 -3.99
C VAL A 133 5.52 7.59 -3.10
N TYR A 134 5.74 6.37 -3.56
CA TYR A 134 6.69 5.41 -2.99
C TYR A 134 7.57 4.87 -4.11
N SER A 135 8.84 4.69 -3.82
CA SER A 135 9.79 4.17 -4.81
C SER A 135 10.45 2.89 -4.34
N LEU A 136 10.71 2.02 -5.31
CA LEU A 136 11.58 0.87 -5.16
C LEU A 136 12.82 1.06 -6.03
N VAL A 137 13.92 0.49 -5.60
CA VAL A 137 15.16 0.45 -6.39
C VAL A 137 15.67 -0.97 -6.40
N VAL A 138 15.91 -1.50 -7.57
CA VAL A 138 16.63 -2.77 -7.75
C VAL A 138 18.08 -2.43 -8.08
N THR A 139 18.98 -2.80 -7.18
CA THR A 139 20.42 -2.56 -7.36
C THR A 139 21.04 -3.60 -8.29
N PRO A 140 22.21 -3.36 -8.89
CA PRO A 140 22.92 -4.35 -9.70
C PRO A 140 23.20 -5.67 -8.99
N SER A 141 23.35 -5.66 -7.66
CA SER A 141 23.50 -6.87 -6.83
C SER A 141 22.18 -7.67 -6.69
N GLY A 142 21.09 -7.20 -7.30
CA GLY A 142 19.76 -7.82 -7.21
C GLY A 142 19.04 -7.56 -5.90
N LYS A 143 19.52 -6.63 -5.06
CA LYS A 143 18.83 -6.23 -3.82
C LYS A 143 17.70 -5.28 -4.17
N VAL A 144 16.53 -5.51 -3.57
CA VAL A 144 15.35 -4.67 -3.70
C VAL A 144 15.23 -3.82 -2.44
N ASN A 145 15.30 -2.50 -2.60
CA ASN A 145 15.05 -1.53 -1.53
C ASN A 145 13.82 -0.71 -1.87
N TRP A 146 13.10 -0.20 -0.87
CA TRP A 146 11.98 0.71 -1.08
C TRP A 146 12.03 1.86 -0.08
N CYS A 147 11.44 2.99 -0.43
CA CYS A 147 11.40 4.20 0.38
C CYS A 147 10.10 5.00 0.13
N ALA A 148 9.74 5.87 1.07
CA ALA A 148 8.53 6.70 1.03
C ALA A 148 8.80 8.05 0.33
N HIS A 149 9.67 8.07 -0.68
CA HIS A 149 10.06 9.25 -1.44
C HIS A 149 10.07 8.92 -2.94
N ALA A 150 10.10 9.95 -3.78
CA ALA A 150 10.15 9.78 -5.24
C ALA A 150 11.46 9.14 -5.73
N THR A 151 12.54 9.30 -4.98
CA THR A 151 13.86 8.68 -5.25
C THR A 151 14.42 8.07 -3.99
N CYS A 152 14.86 6.81 -4.08
CA CYS A 152 15.59 6.15 -3.00
C CYS A 152 17.08 6.43 -3.12
N PRO A 153 17.79 6.68 -2.00
CA PRO A 153 19.24 6.80 -1.99
C PRO A 153 19.96 5.49 -2.32
#